data_a9543dcc5bf4579fe5856c72d0f14290
#
_entry.id   a9543dcc5bf4579fe5856c72d0f14290
#
_cell.length_a   1.000
_cell.length_b   1.000
_cell.length_c   1.000
_cell.angle_alpha   90.00
_cell.angle_beta   90.00
_cell.angle_gamma   90.00
#
_symmetry.space_group_name_H-M   'P 1'
#
loop_
_entity.id
_entity.type
_entity.pdbx_description
1 polymer ?
#
loop_
_entity_poly.entity_id
_entity_poly.type
_entity_poly.pdbx_seq_one_letter_code
_entity_poly.pdbx_strand_id
1 'polypeptide(L)'
;MGLRGRLAYLTINYRMAFMAMMTAVTVALGWGIKDIKIETIFTDLLPGGHTFVHTFKDHPNFGNPLTIQVMLKVKDGTIYNAETLDKVWRMTRAMDLSPAVDHDMVVSISTEKARYSEANEFGIESRALMGGHAPATPEELAEFRGNVDKAANVVTFLISPDETSTMIRATFIEHKLDYGETFEYVQKFIEAERD
;
A
#
# COMPACT_ATOMS: atom_id res chain seq x y z
N MET A 1 61.51 -18.73 -1.07
CA MET A 1 60.20 -19.05 -1.67
C MET A 1 59.26 -17.85 -1.43
N GLY A 2 58.78 -17.26 -2.50
CA GLY A 2 57.81 -16.16 -2.35
C GLY A 2 56.43 -16.65 -1.87
N LEU A 3 55.58 -15.74 -1.45
CA LEU A 3 54.25 -16.02 -0.89
C LEU A 3 53.42 -16.97 -1.79
N ARG A 4 53.52 -16.80 -3.10
CA ARG A 4 52.85 -17.67 -4.10
C ARG A 4 53.30 -19.11 -4.05
N GLY A 5 54.61 -19.35 -3.86
CA GLY A 5 55.17 -20.72 -3.77
C GLY A 5 54.78 -21.43 -2.49
N ARG A 6 54.63 -20.69 -1.36
CA ARG A 6 54.15 -21.26 -0.09
C ARG A 6 52.67 -21.62 -0.16
N LEU A 7 51.85 -20.78 -0.76
CA LEU A 7 50.44 -21.07 -0.99
C LEU A 7 50.23 -22.29 -1.89
N ALA A 8 50.95 -22.37 -3.02
CA ALA A 8 50.90 -23.54 -3.91
C ALA A 8 51.29 -24.84 -3.22
N TYR A 9 52.40 -24.81 -2.43
CA TYR A 9 52.84 -25.96 -1.66
C TYR A 9 51.80 -26.42 -0.62
N LEU A 10 51.21 -25.49 0.14
CA LEU A 10 50.14 -25.79 1.10
C LEU A 10 48.91 -26.39 0.43
N THR A 11 48.48 -25.83 -0.69
CA THR A 11 47.29 -26.31 -1.40
C THR A 11 47.48 -27.72 -1.97
N ILE A 12 48.68 -28.03 -2.46
CA ILE A 12 49.00 -29.37 -3.03
C ILE A 12 49.18 -30.39 -1.92
N ASN A 13 49.93 -30.05 -0.88
CA ASN A 13 50.32 -31.00 0.16
C ASN A 13 49.15 -31.32 1.11
N TYR A 14 48.25 -30.36 1.35
CA TYR A 14 47.06 -30.49 2.18
C TYR A 14 45.77 -30.44 1.38
N ARG A 15 45.77 -30.97 0.16
CA ARG A 15 44.64 -30.89 -0.80
C ARG A 15 43.30 -31.28 -0.18
N MET A 16 43.28 -32.38 0.61
CA MET A 16 42.00 -32.84 1.23
C MET A 16 41.49 -31.87 2.31
N ALA A 17 42.38 -31.32 3.10
CA ALA A 17 42.01 -30.31 4.13
C ALA A 17 41.55 -29.01 3.46
N PHE A 18 42.21 -28.61 2.35
CA PHE A 18 41.81 -27.43 1.58
C PHE A 18 40.44 -27.61 0.90
N MET A 19 40.17 -28.79 0.32
CA MET A 19 38.85 -29.12 -0.22
C MET A 19 37.79 -29.13 0.84
N ALA A 20 38.04 -29.77 1.99
CA ALA A 20 37.09 -29.79 3.10
C ALA A 20 36.76 -28.37 3.62
N MET A 21 37.79 -27.52 3.74
CA MET A 21 37.60 -26.12 4.14
C MET A 21 36.78 -25.34 3.11
N MET A 22 37.06 -25.47 1.82
CA MET A 22 36.31 -24.82 0.76
C MET A 22 34.84 -25.28 0.75
N THR A 23 34.62 -26.60 0.89
CA THR A 23 33.25 -27.13 0.99
C THR A 23 32.52 -26.60 2.22
N ALA A 24 33.19 -26.55 3.38
CA ALA A 24 32.60 -25.99 4.58
C ALA A 24 32.23 -24.51 4.44
N VAL A 25 33.09 -23.69 3.82
CA VAL A 25 32.81 -22.29 3.52
C VAL A 25 31.64 -22.17 2.54
N THR A 26 31.60 -22.97 1.49
CA THR A 26 30.48 -22.96 0.52
C THR A 26 29.16 -23.33 1.18
N VAL A 27 29.14 -24.35 2.04
CA VAL A 27 27.94 -24.75 2.79
C VAL A 27 27.50 -23.66 3.76
N ALA A 28 28.45 -23.04 4.47
CA ALA A 28 28.15 -21.96 5.42
C ALA A 28 27.57 -20.72 4.70
N LEU A 29 28.15 -20.35 3.54
CA LEU A 29 27.60 -19.26 2.73
C LEU A 29 26.25 -19.62 2.12
N GLY A 30 26.07 -20.87 1.65
CA GLY A 30 24.79 -21.36 1.15
C GLY A 30 23.69 -21.38 2.21
N TRP A 31 24.07 -21.63 3.47
CA TRP A 31 23.11 -21.54 4.58
C TRP A 31 22.63 -20.11 4.83
N GLY A 32 23.50 -19.12 4.68
CA GLY A 32 23.16 -17.69 4.81
C GLY A 32 22.19 -17.18 3.76
N ILE A 33 22.03 -17.88 2.61
CA ILE A 33 21.09 -17.51 1.56
C ILE A 33 19.63 -17.54 2.05
N LYS A 34 19.31 -18.36 3.05
CA LYS A 34 17.97 -18.44 3.63
C LYS A 34 17.48 -17.13 4.25
N ASP A 35 18.41 -16.33 4.74
CA ASP A 35 18.13 -15.11 5.48
C ASP A 35 18.25 -13.85 4.58
N ILE A 36 18.50 -14.05 3.29
CA ILE A 36 18.55 -12.95 2.32
C ILE A 36 17.12 -12.47 2.07
N LYS A 37 16.77 -11.33 2.64
CA LYS A 37 15.59 -10.56 2.29
C LYS A 37 15.96 -9.61 1.15
N ILE A 38 15.23 -9.69 0.05
CA ILE A 38 15.34 -8.71 -1.02
C ILE A 38 14.44 -7.54 -0.64
N GLU A 39 15.01 -6.54 -0.01
CA GLU A 39 14.33 -5.28 0.27
C GLU A 39 14.57 -4.36 -0.91
N THR A 40 13.54 -4.19 -1.76
CA THR A 40 13.60 -3.22 -2.85
C THR A 40 13.08 -1.88 -2.33
N ILE A 41 13.93 -1.12 -1.67
CA ILE A 41 13.62 0.24 -1.26
C ILE A 41 13.69 1.12 -2.51
N PHE A 42 12.58 1.75 -2.89
CA PHE A 42 12.49 2.55 -4.13
C PHE A 42 13.55 3.66 -4.16
N THR A 43 13.83 4.26 -3.03
CA THR A 43 14.86 5.32 -2.90
C THR A 43 16.28 4.80 -3.10
N ASP A 44 16.54 3.52 -2.88
CA ASP A 44 17.87 2.90 -3.06
C ASP A 44 18.14 2.50 -4.51
N LEU A 45 17.12 2.47 -5.36
CA LEU A 45 17.28 2.26 -6.81
C LEU A 45 17.89 3.48 -7.53
N LEU A 46 17.86 4.63 -6.89
CA LEU A 46 18.43 5.87 -7.42
C LEU A 46 19.69 6.26 -6.64
N PRO A 47 20.69 6.87 -7.31
CA PRO A 47 21.86 7.38 -6.61
C PRO A 47 21.46 8.33 -5.46
N GLY A 48 21.95 8.07 -4.23
CA GLY A 48 21.55 8.81 -3.04
C GLY A 48 21.76 10.34 -3.10
N GLY A 49 22.64 10.82 -4.00
CA GLY A 49 22.83 12.24 -4.25
C GLY A 49 21.93 12.83 -5.34
N HIS A 50 20.97 12.06 -5.89
CA HIS A 50 20.09 12.57 -6.93
C HIS A 50 19.06 13.55 -6.33
N THR A 51 18.84 14.69 -7.00
CA THR A 51 17.92 15.75 -6.53
C THR A 51 16.52 15.21 -6.24
N PHE A 52 16.03 14.27 -7.05
CA PHE A 52 14.73 13.63 -6.84
C PHE A 52 14.65 12.91 -5.48
N VAL A 53 15.71 12.17 -5.08
CA VAL A 53 15.75 11.44 -3.81
C VAL A 53 15.72 12.42 -2.63
N HIS A 54 16.44 13.54 -2.71
CA HIS A 54 16.38 14.60 -1.69
C HIS A 54 14.97 15.20 -1.60
N THR A 55 14.41 15.64 -2.73
CA THR A 55 13.06 16.22 -2.77
C THR A 55 12.01 15.25 -2.25
N PHE A 56 12.11 13.95 -2.59
CA PHE A 56 11.20 12.93 -2.11
C PHE A 56 11.30 12.71 -0.59
N LYS A 57 12.53 12.69 -0.04
CA LYS A 57 12.74 12.55 1.41
C LYS A 57 12.28 13.78 2.19
N ASP A 58 12.43 14.96 1.62
CA ASP A 58 11.98 16.22 2.23
C ASP A 58 10.45 16.40 2.17
N HIS A 59 9.80 15.76 1.18
CA HIS A 59 8.36 15.86 0.94
C HIS A 59 7.72 14.48 0.74
N PRO A 60 7.67 13.61 1.77
CA PRO A 60 7.23 12.22 1.64
C PRO A 60 5.76 12.07 1.20
N ASN A 61 4.94 13.11 1.40
CA ASN A 61 3.54 13.13 1.02
C ASN A 61 3.30 13.57 -0.44
N PHE A 62 4.33 14.02 -1.13
CA PHE A 62 4.23 14.49 -2.51
C PHE A 62 4.66 13.39 -3.48
N GLY A 63 3.66 12.65 -3.99
CA GLY A 63 3.90 11.62 -5.00
C GLY A 63 4.53 10.32 -4.45
N ASN A 64 4.12 9.90 -3.24
CA ASN A 64 4.62 8.65 -2.66
C ASN A 64 4.36 7.46 -3.60
N PRO A 65 5.42 6.79 -4.11
CA PRO A 65 5.30 5.64 -5.01
C PRO A 65 4.72 4.41 -4.32
N LEU A 66 4.74 4.37 -2.98
CA LEU A 66 4.22 3.26 -2.17
C LEU A 66 2.72 3.44 -1.91
N THR A 67 1.97 3.66 -2.97
CA THR A 67 0.52 3.85 -2.89
C THR A 67 -0.19 2.77 -3.69
N ILE A 68 -1.09 2.05 -3.04
CA ILE A 68 -2.02 1.13 -3.70
C ILE A 68 -3.35 1.84 -3.91
N GLN A 69 -3.92 1.67 -5.09
CA GLN A 69 -5.25 2.16 -5.44
C GLN A 69 -6.11 0.98 -5.86
N VAL A 70 -7.22 0.77 -5.16
CA VAL A 70 -8.22 -0.25 -5.49
C VAL A 70 -9.46 0.46 -6.00
N MET A 71 -9.84 0.16 -7.23
CA MET A 71 -11.03 0.70 -7.85
C MET A 71 -12.15 -0.35 -7.83
N LEU A 72 -13.29 0.05 -7.28
CA LEU A 72 -14.52 -0.72 -7.36
C LEU A 72 -15.37 -0.13 -8.47
N LYS A 73 -15.75 -0.96 -9.43
CA LYS A 73 -16.63 -0.57 -10.54
C LYS A 73 -17.87 -1.44 -10.52
N VAL A 74 -19.04 -0.82 -10.54
CA VAL A 74 -20.31 -1.55 -10.67
C VAL A 74 -20.51 -2.01 -12.11
N LYS A 75 -21.11 -3.18 -12.29
CA LYS A 75 -21.41 -3.73 -13.62
C LYS A 75 -22.57 -2.97 -14.29
N ASP A 76 -23.58 -2.65 -13.50
CA ASP A 76 -24.78 -1.95 -13.95
C ASP A 76 -25.22 -0.90 -12.94
N GLY A 77 -25.65 0.27 -13.41
CA GLY A 77 -26.15 1.35 -12.57
C GLY A 77 -25.04 2.22 -11.99
N THR A 78 -25.23 2.68 -10.77
CA THR A 78 -24.30 3.59 -10.06
C THR A 78 -23.84 2.99 -8.73
N ILE A 79 -22.78 3.57 -8.16
CA ILE A 79 -22.26 3.17 -6.84
C ILE A 79 -23.21 3.45 -5.68
N TYR A 80 -24.26 4.25 -5.88
CA TYR A 80 -25.24 4.64 -4.86
C TYR A 80 -26.25 3.51 -4.58
N ASN A 81 -25.74 2.36 -4.20
CA ASN A 81 -26.53 1.22 -3.74
C ASN A 81 -25.90 0.62 -2.49
N ALA A 82 -26.74 0.00 -1.64
CA ALA A 82 -26.31 -0.49 -0.32
C ALA A 82 -25.20 -1.54 -0.41
N GLU A 83 -25.27 -2.42 -1.40
CA GLU A 83 -24.27 -3.49 -1.58
C GLU A 83 -22.88 -2.92 -1.91
N THR A 84 -22.80 -2.01 -2.88
CA THR A 84 -21.54 -1.39 -3.28
C THR A 84 -20.95 -0.55 -2.15
N LEU A 85 -21.77 0.26 -1.46
CA LEU A 85 -21.28 1.12 -0.37
C LEU A 85 -20.84 0.31 0.85
N ASP A 86 -21.52 -0.81 1.15
CA ASP A 86 -21.08 -1.74 2.19
C ASP A 86 -19.76 -2.44 1.80
N LYS A 87 -19.63 -2.84 0.53
CA LYS A 87 -18.37 -3.39 -0.01
C LYS A 87 -17.22 -2.38 0.13
N VAL A 88 -17.43 -1.11 -0.24
CA VAL A 88 -16.43 -0.04 -0.04
C VAL A 88 -16.06 0.12 1.43
N TRP A 89 -17.05 0.09 2.31
CA TRP A 89 -16.84 0.18 3.76
C TRP A 89 -15.96 -0.96 4.28
N ARG A 90 -16.27 -2.20 3.97
CA ARG A 90 -15.49 -3.37 4.38
C ARG A 90 -14.08 -3.36 3.80
N MET A 91 -13.96 -3.09 2.49
CA MET A 91 -12.65 -3.06 1.83
C MET A 91 -11.76 -1.92 2.33
N THR A 92 -12.33 -0.76 2.67
CA THR A 92 -11.56 0.33 3.28
C THR A 92 -11.00 -0.08 4.63
N ARG A 93 -11.79 -0.75 5.47
CA ARG A 93 -11.32 -1.28 6.76
C ARG A 93 -10.27 -2.37 6.59
N ALA A 94 -10.46 -3.28 5.62
CA ALA A 94 -9.47 -4.29 5.31
C ALA A 94 -8.15 -3.66 4.84
N MET A 95 -8.22 -2.61 4.02
CA MET A 95 -7.03 -1.87 3.59
C MET A 95 -6.34 -1.16 4.75
N ASP A 96 -7.09 -0.57 5.66
CA ASP A 96 -6.56 0.11 6.85
C ASP A 96 -5.89 -0.86 7.84
N LEU A 97 -6.26 -2.13 7.82
CA LEU A 97 -5.64 -3.20 8.60
C LEU A 97 -4.47 -3.89 7.88
N SER A 98 -4.13 -3.45 6.67
CA SER A 98 -3.02 -4.03 5.90
C SER A 98 -1.68 -3.83 6.60
N PRO A 99 -0.76 -4.81 6.53
CA PRO A 99 0.59 -4.66 7.05
C PRO A 99 1.28 -3.41 6.49
N ALA A 100 1.96 -2.67 7.35
CA ALA A 100 2.73 -1.47 7.01
C ALA A 100 1.93 -0.32 6.37
N VAL A 101 0.60 -0.34 6.41
CA VAL A 101 -0.21 0.78 5.94
C VAL A 101 0.01 2.01 6.83
N ASP A 102 0.00 3.18 6.22
CA ASP A 102 -0.11 4.46 6.92
C ASP A 102 -1.59 4.79 7.09
N HIS A 103 -2.13 4.58 8.30
CA HIS A 103 -3.54 4.80 8.63
C HIS A 103 -4.00 6.22 8.30
N ASP A 104 -3.10 7.19 8.45
CA ASP A 104 -3.39 8.58 8.12
C ASP A 104 -3.45 8.85 6.61
N MET A 105 -3.00 7.91 5.80
CA MET A 105 -2.97 8.02 4.34
C MET A 105 -3.92 7.04 3.63
N VAL A 106 -4.83 6.42 4.37
CA VAL A 106 -5.96 5.69 3.79
C VAL A 106 -7.09 6.67 3.47
N VAL A 107 -7.52 6.70 2.23
CA VAL A 107 -8.56 7.61 1.73
C VAL A 107 -9.56 6.86 0.86
N SER A 108 -10.83 6.96 1.19
CA SER A 108 -11.97 6.50 0.40
C SER A 108 -13.20 7.32 0.77
N ILE A 109 -14.32 7.09 0.10
CA ILE A 109 -15.61 7.72 0.45
C ILE A 109 -16.13 7.29 1.83
N SER A 110 -15.60 6.21 2.42
CA SER A 110 -15.98 5.73 3.76
C SER A 110 -15.04 6.19 4.88
N THR A 111 -13.99 6.94 4.57
CA THR A 111 -13.08 7.49 5.59
C THR A 111 -13.58 8.85 6.08
N GLU A 112 -13.20 9.22 7.31
CA GLU A 112 -13.51 10.53 7.88
C GLU A 112 -12.89 11.72 7.11
N LYS A 113 -11.95 11.44 6.20
CA LYS A 113 -11.29 12.44 5.36
C LYS A 113 -12.15 12.87 4.17
N ALA A 114 -13.05 12.01 3.72
CA ALA A 114 -14.05 12.35 2.73
C ALA A 114 -15.21 13.10 3.43
N ARG A 115 -15.20 14.42 3.33
CA ARG A 115 -16.10 15.31 4.09
C ARG A 115 -16.89 16.21 3.15
N TYR A 116 -18.10 16.53 3.58
CA TYR A 116 -18.88 17.62 3.02
C TYR A 116 -18.99 18.76 4.03
N SER A 117 -19.29 19.95 3.55
CA SER A 117 -19.47 21.13 4.38
C SER A 117 -20.84 21.73 4.14
N GLU A 118 -21.48 22.10 5.23
CA GLU A 118 -22.80 22.73 5.20
C GLU A 118 -22.82 23.98 6.08
N ALA A 119 -23.41 25.04 5.58
CA ALA A 119 -23.59 26.27 6.34
C ALA A 119 -24.85 26.15 7.20
N ASN A 120 -24.75 26.47 8.48
CA ASN A 120 -25.87 26.59 9.40
C ASN A 120 -25.87 27.96 10.08
N GLU A 121 -26.83 28.22 10.98
CA GLU A 121 -26.96 29.49 11.69
C GLU A 121 -25.74 29.85 12.59
N PHE A 122 -24.91 28.85 12.91
CA PHE A 122 -23.73 28.99 13.78
C PHE A 122 -22.41 29.03 13.01
N GLY A 123 -22.43 28.80 11.67
CA GLY A 123 -21.25 28.80 10.85
C GLY A 123 -21.20 27.67 9.80
N ILE A 124 -20.00 27.23 9.47
CA ILE A 124 -19.78 26.13 8.54
C ILE A 124 -19.47 24.88 9.36
N GLU A 125 -20.27 23.85 9.19
CA GLU A 125 -20.05 22.54 9.80
C GLU A 125 -19.51 21.58 8.72
N SER A 126 -18.48 20.79 9.09
CA SER A 126 -17.92 19.77 8.19
C SER A 126 -18.13 18.39 8.80
N ARG A 127 -18.75 17.49 8.03
CA ARG A 127 -19.06 16.12 8.45
C ARG A 127 -18.50 15.11 7.46
N ALA A 128 -18.20 13.89 7.94
CA ALA A 128 -17.82 12.79 7.07
C ALA A 128 -19.00 12.40 6.13
N LEU A 129 -18.69 11.97 4.93
CA LEU A 129 -19.68 11.52 3.94
C LEU A 129 -20.45 10.29 4.44
N MET A 130 -19.74 9.28 4.89
CA MET A 130 -20.31 8.15 5.61
C MET A 130 -20.10 8.37 7.10
N GLY A 131 -21.12 8.14 7.89
CA GLY A 131 -21.03 8.17 9.35
C GLY A 131 -20.32 6.93 9.90
N GLY A 132 -20.83 6.39 11.01
CA GLY A 132 -20.29 5.19 11.64
C GLY A 132 -20.55 3.86 10.91
N HIS A 133 -21.31 3.86 9.81
CA HIS A 133 -21.70 2.67 9.04
C HIS A 133 -21.96 3.01 7.56
N ALA A 134 -22.00 1.99 6.72
CA ALA A 134 -22.39 2.15 5.32
C ALA A 134 -23.90 2.41 5.21
N PRO A 135 -24.36 3.32 4.31
CA PRO A 135 -25.75 3.54 4.04
C PRO A 135 -26.46 2.27 3.57
N ALA A 136 -27.57 1.89 4.20
CA ALA A 136 -28.28 0.65 3.92
C ALA A 136 -29.73 0.87 3.49
N THR A 137 -30.37 1.95 3.98
CA THR A 137 -31.76 2.26 3.64
C THR A 137 -31.86 3.21 2.44
N PRO A 138 -32.99 3.25 1.72
CA PRO A 138 -33.20 4.20 0.62
C PRO A 138 -33.01 5.66 1.06
N GLU A 139 -33.42 5.99 2.27
CA GLU A 139 -33.29 7.33 2.85
C GLU A 139 -31.82 7.68 3.07
N GLU A 140 -31.05 6.78 3.69
CA GLU A 140 -29.61 6.96 3.91
C GLU A 140 -28.83 7.05 2.59
N LEU A 141 -29.22 6.28 1.59
CA LEU A 141 -28.61 6.33 0.24
C LEU A 141 -28.86 7.69 -0.43
N ALA A 142 -30.10 8.22 -0.31
CA ALA A 142 -30.46 9.53 -0.84
C ALA A 142 -29.73 10.66 -0.10
N GLU A 143 -29.61 10.56 1.23
CA GLU A 143 -28.84 11.49 2.04
C GLU A 143 -27.35 11.45 1.67
N PHE A 144 -26.77 10.27 1.59
CA PHE A 144 -25.37 10.08 1.17
C PHE A 144 -25.10 10.73 -0.18
N ARG A 145 -25.95 10.50 -1.17
CA ARG A 145 -25.82 11.11 -2.50
C ARG A 145 -25.88 12.64 -2.40
N GLY A 146 -26.85 13.19 -1.67
CA GLY A 146 -26.95 14.63 -1.45
C GLY A 146 -25.74 15.23 -0.73
N ASN A 147 -25.09 14.45 0.14
CA ASN A 147 -23.86 14.87 0.82
C ASN A 147 -22.65 14.83 -0.13
N VAL A 148 -22.57 13.87 -1.05
CA VAL A 148 -21.55 13.83 -2.11
C VAL A 148 -21.64 15.06 -3.00
N ASP A 149 -22.86 15.51 -3.37
CA ASP A 149 -23.07 16.72 -4.17
C ASP A 149 -22.55 17.99 -3.47
N LYS A 150 -22.55 18.00 -2.13
CA LYS A 150 -22.00 19.10 -1.30
C LYS A 150 -20.49 18.98 -1.04
N ALA A 151 -19.89 17.84 -1.35
CA ALA A 151 -18.49 17.55 -1.08
C ALA A 151 -17.59 18.01 -2.21
N ALA A 152 -16.91 19.13 -2.03
CA ALA A 152 -15.94 19.62 -2.98
C ALA A 152 -14.84 18.56 -3.22
N ASN A 153 -14.56 18.28 -4.48
CA ASN A 153 -13.48 17.38 -4.92
C ASN A 153 -13.66 15.87 -4.64
N VAL A 154 -14.79 15.40 -4.12
CA VAL A 154 -15.03 13.95 -3.97
C VAL A 154 -15.31 13.31 -5.33
N VAL A 155 -16.21 13.90 -6.12
CA VAL A 155 -16.39 13.54 -7.52
C VAL A 155 -15.14 13.94 -8.29
N THR A 156 -14.63 13.05 -9.09
CA THR A 156 -13.35 13.13 -9.83
C THR A 156 -12.15 12.48 -9.09
N PHE A 157 -12.06 12.61 -7.77
CA PHE A 157 -10.95 11.99 -7.03
C PHE A 157 -11.29 10.63 -6.43
N LEU A 158 -12.48 10.47 -5.87
CA LEU A 158 -12.93 9.25 -5.21
C LEU A 158 -14.09 8.57 -5.91
N ILE A 159 -14.87 9.31 -6.68
CA ILE A 159 -16.01 8.82 -7.47
C ILE A 159 -15.79 9.26 -8.90
N SER A 160 -15.98 8.35 -9.85
CA SER A 160 -15.90 8.69 -11.28
C SER A 160 -17.04 9.64 -11.70
N PRO A 161 -16.83 10.51 -12.70
CA PRO A 161 -17.86 11.44 -13.17
C PRO A 161 -19.15 10.77 -13.68
N ASP A 162 -19.05 9.51 -14.11
CA ASP A 162 -20.19 8.69 -14.55
C ASP A 162 -20.86 7.93 -13.39
N GLU A 163 -20.39 8.14 -12.15
CA GLU A 163 -20.90 7.51 -10.93
C GLU A 163 -20.84 5.97 -10.92
N THR A 164 -20.09 5.35 -11.82
CA THR A 164 -20.00 3.89 -11.93
C THR A 164 -18.87 3.28 -11.14
N SER A 165 -17.94 4.07 -10.65
CA SER A 165 -16.79 3.56 -9.91
C SER A 165 -16.37 4.48 -8.75
N THR A 166 -15.76 3.86 -7.76
CA THR A 166 -15.16 4.54 -6.61
C THR A 166 -13.80 3.95 -6.30
N MET A 167 -12.95 4.70 -5.60
CA MET A 167 -11.57 4.35 -5.35
C MET A 167 -11.24 4.35 -3.86
N ILE A 168 -10.50 3.34 -3.45
CA ILE A 168 -9.82 3.27 -2.15
C ILE A 168 -8.33 3.46 -2.43
N ARG A 169 -7.73 4.43 -1.78
CA ARG A 169 -6.31 4.72 -1.87
C ARG A 169 -5.66 4.53 -0.51
N ALA A 170 -4.54 3.81 -0.47
CA ALA A 170 -3.74 3.62 0.73
C ALA A 170 -2.26 3.79 0.42
N THR A 171 -1.54 4.47 1.29
CA THR A 171 -0.10 4.64 1.23
C THR A 171 0.56 3.80 2.31
N PHE A 172 1.74 3.28 2.03
CA PHE A 172 2.47 2.39 2.92
C PHE A 172 3.75 3.03 3.44
N ILE A 173 4.16 2.60 4.64
CA ILE A 173 5.35 3.08 5.31
C ILE A 173 6.54 2.27 4.80
N GLU A 174 7.45 2.89 4.05
CA GLU A 174 8.55 2.25 3.32
C GLU A 174 9.38 1.29 4.19
N HIS A 175 9.84 1.75 5.35
CA HIS A 175 10.72 0.96 6.22
C HIS A 175 10.03 -0.21 6.96
N LYS A 176 8.69 -0.31 6.87
CA LYS A 176 7.90 -1.41 7.45
C LYS A 176 7.34 -2.35 6.39
N LEU A 177 7.41 -1.94 5.11
CA LEU A 177 6.74 -2.62 4.03
C LEU A 177 7.47 -3.89 3.62
N ASP A 178 6.83 -5.04 3.82
CA ASP A 178 7.13 -6.28 3.12
C ASP A 178 6.19 -6.39 1.92
N TYR A 179 6.76 -6.28 0.72
CA TYR A 179 5.98 -6.27 -0.53
C TYR A 179 5.21 -7.58 -0.74
N GLY A 180 5.82 -8.73 -0.39
CA GLY A 180 5.19 -10.04 -0.55
C GLY A 180 3.99 -10.20 0.38
N GLU A 181 4.18 -9.97 1.66
CA GLU A 181 3.12 -10.07 2.68
C GLU A 181 1.98 -9.09 2.41
N THR A 182 2.31 -7.83 2.11
CA THR A 182 1.31 -6.81 1.84
C THR A 182 0.52 -7.11 0.57
N PHE A 183 1.20 -7.56 -0.51
CA PHE A 183 0.55 -7.92 -1.76
C PHE A 183 -0.41 -9.11 -1.59
N GLU A 184 0.03 -10.17 -0.91
CA GLU A 184 -0.81 -11.33 -0.62
C GLU A 184 -2.03 -10.96 0.23
N TYR A 185 -1.85 -10.11 1.24
CA TYR A 185 -2.95 -9.62 2.06
C TYR A 185 -3.97 -8.84 1.24
N VAL A 186 -3.50 -7.86 0.44
CA VAL A 186 -4.36 -7.02 -0.40
C VAL A 186 -5.09 -7.87 -1.45
N GLN A 187 -4.39 -8.78 -2.10
CA GLN A 187 -4.98 -9.68 -3.09
C GLN A 187 -6.08 -10.57 -2.48
N LYS A 188 -5.83 -11.10 -1.30
CA LYS A 188 -6.77 -11.97 -0.60
C LYS A 188 -8.12 -11.30 -0.32
N PHE A 189 -8.12 -10.06 0.19
CA PHE A 189 -9.40 -9.39 0.44
C PHE A 189 -10.06 -8.88 -0.85
N ILE A 190 -9.29 -8.52 -1.88
CA ILE A 190 -9.85 -8.19 -3.19
C ILE A 190 -10.55 -9.40 -3.81
N GLU A 191 -9.92 -10.58 -3.76
CA GLU A 191 -10.51 -11.80 -4.27
C GLU A 191 -11.75 -12.24 -3.48
N ALA A 192 -11.76 -12.03 -2.16
CA ALA A 192 -12.93 -12.32 -1.32
C ALA A 192 -14.15 -11.45 -1.64
N GLU A 193 -13.94 -10.25 -2.17
CA GLU A 193 -15.01 -9.29 -2.53
C GLU A 193 -15.26 -9.24 -4.06
N ARG A 194 -14.58 -10.07 -4.82
CA ARG A 194 -14.73 -10.13 -6.29
C ARG A 194 -15.93 -10.96 -6.68
N ASP A 195 -16.86 -10.35 -7.44
CA ASP A 195 -18.06 -11.00 -8.00
C ASP A 195 -17.85 -11.51 -9.43
#